data_ba7f6e63daa8f531d556fe8f5e09c17b
#
_entry.id   ba7f6e63daa8f531d556fe8f5e09c17b
#
_cell.length_a   1.000
_cell.length_b   1.000
_cell.length_c   1.000
_cell.angle_alpha   90.00
_cell.angle_beta   90.00
_cell.angle_gamma   90.00
#
_symmetry.space_group_name_H-M   'P 1'
#
loop_
_entity.id
_entity.type
_entity.pdbx_description
1 polymer ?
#
loop_
_entity_poly.entity_id
_entity_poly.type
_entity_poly.pdbx_seq_one_letter_code
_entity_poly.pdbx_strand_id
1 'polypeptide(L)' 'MEAVKEGRLIIVRVPLEGGGRLVVSVNDAEAKELHDALANVVAPA' A
#
# COMPACT_ATOMS: atom_id res chain seq x y z
N MET A 1 1.76 7.45 -5.97
CA MET A 1 1.13 6.43 -5.12
C MET A 1 -0.09 7.00 -4.42
N GLU A 2 -1.16 6.24 -4.38
CA GLU A 2 -2.38 6.67 -3.74
C GLU A 2 -2.96 5.55 -2.89
N ALA A 3 -3.68 5.94 -1.86
CA ALA A 3 -4.43 4.98 -1.04
C ALA A 3 -5.74 5.64 -0.66
N VAL A 4 -6.84 4.93 -0.92
CA VAL A 4 -8.17 5.43 -0.58
C VAL A 4 -8.92 4.33 0.15
N LYS A 5 -9.79 4.71 1.05
CA LYS A 5 -10.59 3.75 1.78
C LYS A 5 -11.98 3.68 1.15
N GLU A 6 -12.39 2.45 0.82
CA GLU A 6 -13.72 2.21 0.29
C GLU A 6 -14.39 1.12 1.12
N GLY A 7 -15.38 1.51 1.90
CA GLY A 7 -16.05 0.59 2.78
C GLY A 7 -15.07 0.00 3.80
N ARG A 8 -14.85 -1.29 3.72
CA ARG A 8 -13.95 -2.00 4.63
C ARG A 8 -12.57 -2.25 4.04
N LEU A 9 -12.38 -1.82 2.80
CA LEU A 9 -11.12 -2.07 2.10
C LEU A 9 -10.39 -0.79 1.81
N ILE A 10 -9.09 -0.92 1.73
CA ILE A 10 -8.21 0.17 1.36
C ILE A 10 -7.64 -0.20 -0.01
N ILE A 11 -7.85 0.67 -0.98
CA ILE A 11 -7.35 0.48 -2.33
C ILE A 11 -6.04 1.24 -2.45
N VAL A 12 -4.98 0.51 -2.74
CA VAL A 12 -3.65 1.10 -2.89
C VAL A 12 -3.25 1.03 -4.36
N ARG A 13 -2.88 2.16 -4.92
CA ARG A 13 -2.41 2.26 -6.30
C ARG A 13 -0.96 2.65 -6.30
N VAL A 14 -0.15 1.83 -6.94
CA VAL A 14 1.29 2.05 -7.01
C VAL A 14 1.68 2.17 -8.49
N PRO A 15 2.22 3.31 -8.90
CA PRO A 15 2.72 3.44 -10.26
C PRO A 15 3.97 2.60 -10.41
N LEU A 16 4.07 1.89 -11.53
CA LEU A 16 5.21 1.06 -11.84
C LEU A 16 6.05 1.71 -12.92
N GLU A 17 7.34 1.43 -12.89
CA GLU A 17 8.22 1.88 -13.95
C GLU A 17 7.84 1.14 -15.23
N GLY A 18 7.88 1.80 -16.35
CA GLY A 18 7.50 1.23 -17.61
C GLY A 18 6.04 1.44 -17.98
N GLY A 19 5.30 2.23 -17.22
CA GLY A 19 3.96 2.65 -17.58
C GLY A 19 2.82 1.82 -17.03
N GLY A 20 3.11 0.83 -16.19
CA GLY A 20 2.07 0.06 -15.55
C GLY A 20 1.66 0.64 -14.20
N ARG A 21 0.66 0.05 -13.60
CA ARG A 21 0.28 0.36 -12.22
C ARG A 21 -0.18 -0.91 -11.52
N LEU A 22 0.13 -0.97 -10.24
CA LEU A 22 -0.32 -2.05 -9.38
C LEU A 22 -1.47 -1.54 -8.52
N VAL A 23 -2.55 -2.31 -8.49
CA VAL A 23 -3.70 -1.97 -7.64
C VAL A 23 -3.95 -3.15 -6.72
N VAL A 24 -3.95 -2.89 -5.42
CA VAL A 24 -4.22 -3.92 -4.42
C VAL A 24 -5.29 -3.44 -3.46
N SER A 25 -6.12 -4.38 -3.02
CA SER A 25 -7.14 -4.11 -2.02
C SER A 25 -6.74 -4.85 -0.74
N VAL A 26 -6.69 -4.14 0.35
CA VAL A 26 -6.32 -4.72 1.64
C VAL A 26 -7.28 -4.24 2.71
N ASN A 27 -7.46 -5.03 3.76
CA ASN A 27 -8.26 -4.59 4.90
C ASN A 27 -7.35 -3.81 5.88
N ASP A 28 -7.94 -3.32 6.97
CA ASP A 28 -7.19 -2.52 7.93
C ASP A 28 -6.02 -3.30 8.54
N ALA A 29 -6.22 -4.56 8.87
CA ALA A 29 -5.17 -5.36 9.47
C ALA A 29 -4.03 -5.60 8.48
N GLU A 30 -4.38 -5.90 7.23
CA GLU A 30 -3.38 -6.11 6.18
C GLU A 30 -2.62 -4.83 5.87
N ALA A 31 -3.34 -3.70 5.86
CA ALA A 31 -2.71 -2.41 5.62
C ALA A 31 -1.69 -2.09 6.72
N LYS A 32 -2.03 -2.41 7.96
CA LYS A 32 -1.11 -2.20 9.07
C LYS A 32 0.11 -3.10 8.96
N GLU A 33 -0.08 -4.36 8.59
CA GLU A 33 1.03 -5.27 8.36
C GLU A 33 1.94 -4.77 7.25
N LEU A 34 1.36 -4.28 6.17
CA LEU A 34 2.13 -3.73 5.06
C LEU A 34 2.92 -2.51 5.53
N HIS A 35 2.28 -1.64 6.27
CA HIS A 35 2.93 -0.46 6.82
C HIS A 35 4.14 -0.86 7.69
N ASP A 36 3.94 -1.83 8.58
CA ASP A 36 5.00 -2.27 9.48
C ASP A 36 6.14 -2.93 8.70
N ALA A 37 5.80 -3.76 7.71
CA ALA A 37 6.81 -4.40 6.88
C ALA A 37 7.66 -3.38 6.13
N LEU A 38 7.00 -2.38 5.56
CA LEU A 38 7.71 -1.31 4.85
C LEU A 38 8.57 -0.48 5.79
N ALA A 39 8.08 -0.22 6.98
CA ALA A 39 8.82 0.55 7.98
C ALA A 39 10.12 -0.16 8.40
N ASN A 40 10.13 -1.48 8.33
CA ASN A 40 11.31 -2.25 8.67
C ASN A 40 12.42 -2.18 7.62
N VAL A 41 12.07 -1.92 6.37
CA VAL A 41 13.05 -1.83 5.29
C VAL A 41 13.34 -0.42 4.85
N VAL A 42 12.40 0.49 5.03
CA VAL A 42 12.66 1.90 4.78
C VAL A 42 13.55 2.37 5.92
N ALA A 43 14.78 2.63 5.63
CA ALA A 43 15.75 2.97 6.65
C ALA A 43 15.27 4.15 7.47
N PRO A 44 15.13 4.00 8.76
CA PRO A 44 14.90 5.16 9.60
C PRO A 44 16.14 6.02 9.52
N ALA A 45 15.92 7.28 9.44
CA ALA A 45 17.04 8.21 9.33
C ALA A 45 18.01 8.08 10.49
#